data_f45fccc4e1bac1c7fb7516ea2e975518
#
_entry.id   f45fccc4e1bac1c7fb7516ea2e975518
#
_cell.length_a   1.000
_cell.length_b   1.000
_cell.length_c   1.000
_cell.angle_alpha   90.00
_cell.angle_beta   90.00
_cell.angle_gamma   90.00
#
_symmetry.space_group_name_H-M   'P 1'
#
loop_
_entity.id
_entity.type
_entity.pdbx_description
1 polymer ?
#
loop_
_entity_poly.entity_id
_entity_poly.type
_entity_poly.pdbx_seq_one_letter_code
_entity_poly.pdbx_strand_id
1 'polypeptide(L)'
;MSTPSGNDNRDFKNTAGLPTAGEVLAVSTTNESDDRGHWGDYGGRYVPEALMAVIEEIQDSWAKARADQAFLDELDELHRTYTGRPSPLYYGAKFSDSVGADVWFKREDLNHTGSHKINNVLGQALLAKRMGKENVIAETGAGQHGVATATACALLGLNCRIYMGEVDAKRQALNIARMRLLGAEVIEVTIGSATLKDAINEAMRYWVSHAEDTYYCFGTAAGPHPFPSMVRDLQRIIGVEARAQILSETGRLPDAVLACVGGGSNAIGLFHPFIDDEGVAIIGGEAGGDGVESGRHAAPITVGKEGVFQGSFAALMQDDDGQIIESHSISAGLDYPGVGPEHSFLADKGRAEYLPVTDAETMDAFRLLTRTEGIIPAIESAHAVALAVRVGREYAEGSRTLPAGREGERPVFIVNISGRGDKDVDTAANWFNLHPDSTENTEENN
;
A
#
# COMPACT_ATOMS: atom_id res chain seq x y z
N MET A 1 16.42 14.84 44.00
CA MET A 1 15.56 14.29 42.89
C MET A 1 15.94 15.10 41.68
N SER A 2 16.76 14.52 40.83
CA SER A 2 17.23 15.16 39.58
C SER A 2 16.11 15.09 38.55
N THR A 3 15.70 16.22 38.02
CA THR A 3 14.83 16.33 36.86
C THR A 3 15.47 15.59 35.68
N PRO A 4 14.67 14.81 34.90
CA PRO A 4 15.20 14.17 33.71
C PRO A 4 15.67 15.25 32.74
N SER A 5 16.90 15.12 32.28
CA SER A 5 17.52 15.98 31.28
C SER A 5 16.82 15.79 29.92
N GLY A 6 16.99 16.76 29.01
CA GLY A 6 16.36 16.81 27.68
C GLY A 6 16.47 15.55 26.77
N ASN A 7 16.91 14.42 27.32
CA ASN A 7 16.86 13.12 26.71
C ASN A 7 15.45 12.50 26.72
N ASP A 8 14.61 12.88 27.70
CA ASP A 8 13.26 12.30 27.81
C ASP A 8 12.36 12.59 26.61
N ASN A 9 12.52 13.74 25.98
CA ASN A 9 11.75 14.06 24.76
C ASN A 9 12.22 13.26 23.53
N ARG A 10 13.50 12.86 23.50
CA ARG A 10 14.02 11.95 22.47
C ARG A 10 13.65 10.52 22.76
N ASP A 11 13.73 10.13 24.01
CA ASP A 11 13.33 8.79 24.45
C ASP A 11 11.80 8.58 24.33
N PHE A 12 11.02 9.62 24.58
CA PHE A 12 9.57 9.59 24.34
C PHE A 12 9.24 9.53 22.83
N LYS A 13 9.94 10.33 21.98
CA LYS A 13 9.80 10.21 20.51
C LYS A 13 10.24 8.85 20.01
N ASN A 14 11.30 8.27 20.53
CA ASN A 14 11.80 6.96 20.17
C ASN A 14 10.90 5.82 20.70
N THR A 15 10.38 5.93 21.92
CA THR A 15 9.42 4.98 22.47
C THR A 15 8.01 5.16 21.91
N ALA A 16 7.60 6.36 21.54
CA ALA A 16 6.40 6.62 20.78
C ALA A 16 6.63 6.38 19.28
N GLY A 17 7.89 6.50 18.81
CA GLY A 17 8.31 6.23 17.43
C GLY A 17 7.59 7.09 16.38
N LEU A 18 7.00 8.23 16.79
CA LEU A 18 6.22 9.08 15.90
C LEU A 18 7.04 10.30 15.44
N PRO A 19 7.54 10.29 14.21
CA PRO A 19 8.04 11.51 13.58
C PRO A 19 6.87 12.46 13.32
N THR A 20 7.11 13.76 13.37
CA THR A 20 6.11 14.77 12.99
C THR A 20 5.82 14.72 11.49
N ALA A 21 4.64 15.20 11.06
CA ALA A 21 4.29 15.30 9.64
C ALA A 21 5.32 16.16 8.89
N GLY A 22 5.82 17.22 9.53
CA GLY A 22 6.88 18.04 8.97
C GLY A 22 8.19 17.27 8.75
N GLU A 23 8.63 16.45 9.71
CA GLU A 23 9.79 15.59 9.58
C GLU A 23 9.57 14.51 8.49
N VAL A 24 8.39 13.90 8.42
CA VAL A 24 8.03 12.93 7.38
C VAL A 24 8.06 13.57 6.00
N LEU A 25 7.42 14.72 5.82
CA LEU A 25 7.34 15.42 4.53
C LEU A 25 8.67 16.11 4.12
N ALA A 26 9.62 16.24 5.03
CA ALA A 26 10.96 16.76 4.76
C ALA A 26 11.95 15.66 4.30
N VAL A 27 11.59 14.38 4.42
CA VAL A 27 12.46 13.30 3.91
C VAL A 27 12.58 13.43 2.40
N SER A 28 13.79 13.58 1.91
CA SER A 28 14.12 13.62 0.49
C SER A 28 15.15 12.55 0.19
N THR A 29 15.11 12.02 -1.01
CA THR A 29 16.04 11.03 -1.52
C THR A 29 16.60 11.47 -2.86
N THR A 30 17.54 10.73 -3.41
CA THR A 30 18.04 10.95 -4.77
C THR A 30 17.00 10.62 -5.84
N ASN A 31 15.84 10.08 -5.47
CA ASN A 31 14.77 9.60 -6.34
C ASN A 31 13.54 10.51 -6.35
N GLU A 32 13.72 11.81 -6.42
CA GLU A 32 12.58 12.73 -6.52
C GLU A 32 12.13 12.89 -7.97
N SER A 33 10.81 13.11 -8.17
CA SER A 33 10.29 13.47 -9.49
C SER A 33 10.66 14.90 -9.87
N ASP A 34 10.66 15.18 -11.18
CA ASP A 34 10.72 16.56 -11.66
C ASP A 34 9.43 17.35 -11.34
N ASP A 35 9.40 18.66 -11.67
CA ASP A 35 8.25 19.54 -11.44
C ASP A 35 6.99 19.13 -12.24
N ARG A 36 7.13 18.26 -13.23
CA ARG A 36 6.03 17.71 -14.03
C ARG A 36 5.61 16.33 -13.58
N GLY A 37 6.25 15.80 -12.53
CA GLY A 37 5.94 14.50 -11.94
C GLY A 37 6.55 13.31 -12.68
N HIS A 38 7.70 13.51 -13.34
CA HIS A 38 8.40 12.41 -13.98
C HIS A 38 9.57 11.92 -13.12
N TRP A 39 9.74 10.60 -13.08
CA TRP A 39 10.93 9.87 -12.70
C TRP A 39 11.53 9.29 -13.98
N GLY A 40 12.50 9.98 -14.58
CA GLY A 40 12.97 9.66 -15.92
C GLY A 40 11.84 9.79 -16.94
N ASP A 41 11.52 8.71 -17.64
CA ASP A 41 10.42 8.65 -18.62
C ASP A 41 9.06 8.35 -17.99
N TYR A 42 9.02 7.87 -16.73
CA TYR A 42 7.81 7.45 -16.04
C TYR A 42 7.10 8.61 -15.33
N GLY A 43 5.78 8.54 -15.22
CA GLY A 43 4.95 9.54 -14.57
C GLY A 43 4.21 10.47 -15.53
N GLY A 44 4.17 11.76 -15.18
CA GLY A 44 3.56 12.80 -16.02
C GLY A 44 2.05 12.98 -15.80
N ARG A 45 1.39 13.68 -16.75
CA ARG A 45 -0.04 14.01 -16.72
C ARG A 45 -0.70 13.69 -18.04
N TYR A 46 -1.30 12.54 -18.14
CA TYR A 46 -2.02 12.10 -19.35
C TYR A 46 -3.53 12.09 -19.08
N VAL A 47 -4.13 13.27 -19.02
CA VAL A 47 -5.54 13.48 -18.66
C VAL A 47 -6.26 14.34 -19.70
N PRO A 48 -7.59 14.26 -19.78
CA PRO A 48 -8.39 15.18 -20.56
C PRO A 48 -8.13 16.65 -20.17
N GLU A 49 -8.16 17.56 -21.14
CA GLU A 49 -7.94 19.01 -20.92
C GLU A 49 -8.83 19.58 -19.82
N ALA A 50 -10.07 19.09 -19.69
CA ALA A 50 -11.02 19.51 -18.67
C ALA A 50 -10.53 19.28 -17.22
N LEU A 51 -9.59 18.35 -16.99
CA LEU A 51 -9.02 18.08 -15.67
C LEU A 51 -7.74 18.86 -15.37
N MET A 52 -7.12 19.50 -16.36
CA MET A 52 -5.83 20.16 -16.16
C MET A 52 -5.89 21.22 -15.08
N ALA A 53 -6.91 22.09 -15.11
CA ALA A 53 -7.04 23.18 -14.14
C ALA A 53 -7.18 22.68 -12.70
N VAL A 54 -8.00 21.65 -12.47
CA VAL A 54 -8.17 21.09 -11.11
C VAL A 54 -6.92 20.33 -10.64
N ILE A 55 -6.21 19.67 -11.53
CA ILE A 55 -4.95 18.98 -11.18
C ILE A 55 -3.87 20.00 -10.79
N GLU A 56 -3.79 21.13 -11.50
CA GLU A 56 -2.89 22.23 -11.13
C GLU A 56 -3.31 22.88 -9.80
N GLU A 57 -4.61 23.09 -9.58
CA GLU A 57 -5.15 23.55 -8.30
C GLU A 57 -4.75 22.62 -7.14
N ILE A 58 -4.84 21.28 -7.35
CA ILE A 58 -4.43 20.27 -6.35
C ILE A 58 -2.93 20.35 -6.09
N GLN A 59 -2.10 20.43 -7.13
CA GLN A 59 -0.64 20.54 -7.00
C GLN A 59 -0.24 21.76 -6.19
N ASP A 60 -0.80 22.93 -6.52
CA ASP A 60 -0.51 24.19 -5.84
C ASP A 60 -0.99 24.17 -4.39
N SER A 61 -2.17 23.60 -4.16
CA SER A 61 -2.74 23.45 -2.81
C SER A 61 -1.92 22.49 -1.95
N TRP A 62 -1.44 21.39 -2.53
CA TRP A 62 -0.55 20.46 -1.84
C TRP A 62 0.80 21.09 -1.50
N ALA A 63 1.40 21.82 -2.45
CA ALA A 63 2.66 22.54 -2.19
C ALA A 63 2.52 23.55 -1.04
N LYS A 64 1.39 24.25 -0.95
CA LYS A 64 1.09 25.16 0.16
C LYS A 64 0.83 24.41 1.47
N ALA A 65 0.03 23.34 1.44
CA ALA A 65 -0.34 22.58 2.63
C ALA A 65 0.88 21.92 3.31
N ARG A 66 1.78 21.32 2.54
CA ARG A 66 3.00 20.69 3.08
C ARG A 66 4.00 21.69 3.69
N ALA A 67 3.85 22.98 3.43
CA ALA A 67 4.63 24.07 4.02
C ALA A 67 3.86 24.82 5.13
N ASP A 68 2.60 24.52 5.36
CA ASP A 68 1.75 25.17 6.37
C ASP A 68 1.77 24.42 7.70
N GLN A 69 2.36 25.05 8.74
CA GLN A 69 2.46 24.44 10.07
C GLN A 69 1.12 24.03 10.64
N ALA A 70 0.05 24.80 10.39
CA ALA A 70 -1.28 24.45 10.91
C ALA A 70 -1.87 23.19 10.23
N PHE A 71 -1.52 22.94 8.96
CA PHE A 71 -1.85 21.67 8.30
C PHE A 71 -1.08 20.50 8.90
N LEU A 72 0.22 20.70 9.11
CA LEU A 72 1.11 19.68 9.68
C LEU A 72 0.70 19.30 11.10
N ASP A 73 0.38 20.28 11.94
CA ASP A 73 -0.06 20.06 13.33
C ASP A 73 -1.40 19.30 13.38
N GLU A 74 -2.36 19.64 12.50
CA GLU A 74 -3.66 18.94 12.41
C GLU A 74 -3.47 17.49 11.94
N LEU A 75 -2.60 17.25 10.96
CA LEU A 75 -2.28 15.91 10.47
C LEU A 75 -1.59 15.07 11.57
N ASP A 76 -0.63 15.66 12.30
CA ASP A 76 0.03 15.01 13.43
C ASP A 76 -0.93 14.63 14.55
N GLU A 77 -1.85 15.54 14.88
CA GLU A 77 -2.88 15.26 15.89
C GLU A 77 -3.76 14.07 15.47
N LEU A 78 -4.19 14.03 14.21
CA LEU A 78 -4.98 12.92 13.67
C LEU A 78 -4.18 11.62 13.62
N HIS A 79 -2.91 11.67 13.25
CA HIS A 79 -2.04 10.50 13.30
C HIS A 79 -1.92 9.93 14.71
N ARG A 80 -1.70 10.78 15.70
CA ARG A 80 -1.50 10.36 17.09
C ARG A 80 -2.79 9.89 17.75
N THR A 81 -3.88 10.67 17.62
CA THR A 81 -5.08 10.47 18.44
C THR A 81 -6.19 9.68 17.74
N TYR A 82 -6.21 9.70 16.40
CA TYR A 82 -7.24 9.05 15.61
C TYR A 82 -6.78 7.79 14.90
N THR A 83 -5.61 7.79 14.24
CA THR A 83 -5.08 6.59 13.61
C THR A 83 -4.38 5.62 14.55
N GLY A 84 -3.87 6.13 15.67
CA GLY A 84 -3.14 5.31 16.65
C GLY A 84 -1.66 5.07 16.27
N ARG A 85 -1.05 6.02 15.52
CA ARG A 85 0.37 5.95 15.19
C ARG A 85 1.26 6.37 16.39
N PRO A 86 2.53 5.87 16.44
CA PRO A 86 3.21 5.04 15.42
C PRO A 86 2.65 3.62 15.36
N SER A 87 2.56 3.03 14.15
CA SER A 87 2.27 1.61 14.07
C SER A 87 3.46 0.79 14.60
N PRO A 88 3.22 -0.32 15.33
CA PRO A 88 4.30 -1.09 15.91
C PRO A 88 5.20 -1.74 14.87
N LEU A 89 6.49 -1.87 15.19
CA LEU A 89 7.41 -2.78 14.54
C LEU A 89 7.55 -4.02 15.44
N TYR A 90 6.98 -5.16 15.02
CA TYR A 90 6.87 -6.38 15.83
C TYR A 90 7.84 -7.45 15.34
N TYR A 91 8.67 -7.99 16.26
CA TYR A 91 9.55 -9.11 15.96
C TYR A 91 8.77 -10.43 16.00
N GLY A 92 8.65 -11.09 14.86
CA GLY A 92 7.96 -12.37 14.72
C GLY A 92 8.90 -13.53 15.02
N ALA A 93 9.06 -13.90 16.29
CA ALA A 93 10.09 -14.86 16.70
C ALA A 93 9.91 -16.25 16.09
N LYS A 94 8.70 -16.83 16.15
CA LYS A 94 8.43 -18.17 15.59
C LYS A 94 8.44 -18.17 14.07
N PHE A 95 7.96 -17.08 13.46
CA PHE A 95 8.04 -16.90 12.02
C PHE A 95 9.51 -16.81 11.58
N SER A 96 10.32 -16.02 12.28
CA SER A 96 11.77 -15.86 12.03
C SER A 96 12.51 -17.19 12.06
N ASP A 97 12.20 -18.05 13.03
CA ASP A 97 12.78 -19.39 13.12
C ASP A 97 12.40 -20.29 11.94
N SER A 98 11.19 -20.12 11.41
CA SER A 98 10.72 -20.93 10.28
C SER A 98 11.31 -20.53 8.93
N VAL A 99 11.79 -19.28 8.80
CA VAL A 99 12.33 -18.75 7.53
C VAL A 99 13.84 -18.52 7.53
N GLY A 100 14.50 -18.67 8.68
CA GLY A 100 15.96 -18.49 8.80
C GLY A 100 16.44 -17.04 8.74
N ALA A 101 15.55 -16.07 8.97
CA ALA A 101 15.81 -14.63 8.99
C ALA A 101 15.20 -13.99 10.23
N ASP A 102 15.73 -12.85 10.68
CA ASP A 102 15.12 -12.06 11.75
C ASP A 102 14.09 -11.12 11.14
N VAL A 103 12.80 -11.49 11.24
CA VAL A 103 11.70 -10.81 10.56
C VAL A 103 10.96 -9.88 11.51
N TRP A 104 10.90 -8.62 11.12
CA TRP A 104 10.17 -7.55 11.80
C TRP A 104 8.98 -7.11 10.96
N PHE A 105 7.79 -7.20 11.53
CA PHE A 105 6.55 -6.83 10.86
C PHE A 105 6.17 -5.38 11.20
N LYS A 106 6.13 -4.52 10.17
CA LYS A 106 5.54 -3.19 10.31
C LYS A 106 4.03 -3.30 10.25
N ARG A 107 3.35 -3.05 11.38
CA ARG A 107 1.97 -3.41 11.66
C ARG A 107 0.98 -2.30 11.25
N GLU A 108 0.90 -2.02 9.94
CA GLU A 108 -0.08 -1.07 9.39
C GLU A 108 -1.53 -1.60 9.47
N ASP A 109 -1.71 -2.89 9.67
CA ASP A 109 -2.98 -3.55 9.96
C ASP A 109 -3.62 -3.12 11.29
N LEU A 110 -2.84 -2.54 12.21
CA LEU A 110 -3.31 -2.05 13.51
C LEU A 110 -3.77 -0.59 13.49
N ASN A 111 -3.57 0.12 12.38
CA ASN A 111 -4.08 1.47 12.22
C ASN A 111 -5.62 1.48 12.28
N HIS A 112 -6.20 2.61 12.68
CA HIS A 112 -7.63 2.83 12.51
C HIS A 112 -8.05 2.55 11.07
N THR A 113 -9.20 1.91 10.86
CA THR A 113 -9.70 1.28 9.63
C THR A 113 -9.05 -0.06 9.24
N GLY A 114 -7.91 -0.43 9.84
CA GLY A 114 -7.27 -1.74 9.66
C GLY A 114 -6.32 -1.84 8.48
N SER A 115 -5.78 -0.72 7.98
CA SER A 115 -4.77 -0.73 6.91
C SER A 115 -4.00 0.59 6.81
N HIS A 116 -2.93 0.61 6.01
CA HIS A 116 -2.14 1.78 5.66
C HIS A 116 -2.93 2.90 4.94
N LYS A 117 -4.08 2.58 4.35
CA LYS A 117 -4.85 3.51 3.51
C LYS A 117 -5.23 4.81 4.24
N ILE A 118 -5.49 4.73 5.53
CA ILE A 118 -5.88 5.89 6.34
C ILE A 118 -4.81 6.99 6.35
N ASN A 119 -3.52 6.65 6.25
CA ASN A 119 -2.43 7.61 6.24
C ASN A 119 -2.55 8.62 5.09
N ASN A 120 -2.73 8.08 3.88
CA ASN A 120 -2.90 8.87 2.66
C ASN A 120 -4.23 9.63 2.67
N VAL A 121 -5.32 8.94 3.05
CA VAL A 121 -6.67 9.49 2.96
C VAL A 121 -6.88 10.68 3.89
N LEU A 122 -6.32 10.64 5.11
CA LEU A 122 -6.44 11.78 6.04
C LEU A 122 -5.76 13.03 5.47
N GLY A 123 -4.56 12.91 4.91
CA GLY A 123 -3.89 14.04 4.29
C GLY A 123 -4.65 14.60 3.10
N GLN A 124 -5.17 13.73 2.21
CA GLN A 124 -5.95 14.17 1.06
C GLN A 124 -7.31 14.76 1.46
N ALA A 125 -8.01 14.20 2.43
CA ALA A 125 -9.29 14.73 2.89
C ALA A 125 -9.13 16.09 3.60
N LEU A 126 -8.06 16.27 4.40
CA LEU A 126 -7.70 17.58 4.96
C LEU A 126 -7.41 18.60 3.87
N LEU A 127 -6.66 18.19 2.83
CA LEU A 127 -6.37 19.04 1.68
C LEU A 127 -7.67 19.44 0.96
N ALA A 128 -8.56 18.48 0.67
CA ALA A 128 -9.85 18.74 0.04
C ALA A 128 -10.68 19.76 0.82
N LYS A 129 -10.77 19.61 2.15
CA LYS A 129 -11.45 20.54 3.04
C LYS A 129 -10.84 21.96 2.97
N ARG A 130 -9.51 22.09 2.97
CA ARG A 130 -8.82 23.37 2.85
C ARG A 130 -8.96 24.03 1.47
N MET A 131 -9.13 23.22 0.42
CA MET A 131 -9.47 23.70 -0.92
C MET A 131 -10.93 24.17 -1.05
N GLY A 132 -11.76 23.95 -0.02
CA GLY A 132 -13.17 24.28 -0.05
C GLY A 132 -14.03 23.32 -0.87
N LYS A 133 -13.50 22.12 -1.18
CA LYS A 133 -14.27 21.06 -1.85
C LYS A 133 -15.26 20.44 -0.87
N GLU A 134 -16.52 20.35 -1.26
CA GLU A 134 -17.60 19.77 -0.42
C GLU A 134 -17.75 18.26 -0.62
N ASN A 135 -17.36 17.78 -1.82
CA ASN A 135 -17.54 16.42 -2.25
C ASN A 135 -16.18 15.72 -2.42
N VAL A 136 -16.08 14.48 -1.94
CA VAL A 136 -14.93 13.62 -2.16
C VAL A 136 -15.39 12.35 -2.86
N ILE A 137 -14.73 12.01 -3.94
CA ILE A 137 -14.91 10.73 -4.61
C ILE A 137 -13.67 9.86 -4.45
N ALA A 138 -13.85 8.54 -4.44
CA ALA A 138 -12.76 7.59 -4.48
C ALA A 138 -13.19 6.30 -5.19
N GLU A 139 -12.21 5.55 -5.64
CA GLU A 139 -12.35 4.18 -6.11
C GLU A 139 -11.96 3.18 -5.02
N THR A 140 -12.42 1.95 -5.14
CA THR A 140 -11.92 0.87 -4.27
C THR A 140 -12.10 -0.51 -4.91
N GLY A 141 -11.12 -1.41 -4.73
CA GLY A 141 -11.22 -2.84 -5.06
C GLY A 141 -11.53 -3.65 -3.80
N ALA A 142 -10.52 -3.92 -2.96
CA ALA A 142 -10.70 -4.64 -1.68
C ALA A 142 -11.56 -3.92 -0.62
N GLY A 143 -12.02 -2.70 -0.90
CA GLY A 143 -12.85 -1.91 0.01
C GLY A 143 -12.09 -1.11 1.04
N GLN A 144 -10.82 -1.35 1.29
CA GLN A 144 -10.05 -0.69 2.35
C GLN A 144 -9.84 0.81 2.08
N HIS A 145 -9.59 1.20 0.84
CA HIS A 145 -9.49 2.62 0.48
C HIS A 145 -10.84 3.32 0.63
N GLY A 146 -11.92 2.70 0.16
CA GLY A 146 -13.28 3.22 0.32
C GLY A 146 -13.66 3.41 1.79
N VAL A 147 -13.39 2.42 2.65
CA VAL A 147 -13.63 2.55 4.10
C VAL A 147 -12.81 3.68 4.71
N ALA A 148 -11.53 3.80 4.36
CA ALA A 148 -10.68 4.89 4.87
C ALA A 148 -11.20 6.26 4.40
N THR A 149 -11.61 6.39 3.13
CA THR A 149 -12.16 7.64 2.59
C THR A 149 -13.49 8.01 3.25
N ALA A 150 -14.41 7.05 3.37
CA ALA A 150 -15.68 7.27 4.07
C ALA A 150 -15.44 7.69 5.53
N THR A 151 -14.44 7.07 6.20
CA THR A 151 -14.07 7.40 7.58
C THR A 151 -13.56 8.85 7.71
N ALA A 152 -12.64 9.26 6.85
CA ALA A 152 -12.08 10.61 6.86
C ALA A 152 -13.14 11.66 6.48
N CYS A 153 -13.99 11.37 5.50
CA CYS A 153 -15.10 12.27 5.12
C CYS A 153 -16.10 12.45 6.25
N ALA A 154 -16.49 11.36 6.94
CA ALA A 154 -17.35 11.44 8.11
C ALA A 154 -16.74 12.30 9.24
N LEU A 155 -15.44 12.11 9.50
CA LEU A 155 -14.70 12.90 10.50
C LEU A 155 -14.66 14.39 10.16
N LEU A 156 -14.44 14.72 8.89
CA LEU A 156 -14.19 16.09 8.43
C LEU A 156 -15.43 16.82 7.92
N GLY A 157 -16.60 16.13 7.87
CA GLY A 157 -17.87 16.70 7.44
C GLY A 157 -17.94 16.90 5.91
N LEU A 158 -17.34 15.99 5.14
CA LEU A 158 -17.35 16.01 3.67
C LEU A 158 -18.34 14.96 3.12
N ASN A 159 -19.00 15.27 2.02
CA ASN A 159 -19.79 14.29 1.29
C ASN A 159 -18.86 13.25 0.64
N CYS A 160 -19.26 11.97 0.66
CA CYS A 160 -18.42 10.88 0.18
C CYS A 160 -19.15 9.99 -0.82
N ARG A 161 -18.52 9.77 -1.99
CA ARG A 161 -19.02 8.82 -3.00
C ARG A 161 -17.91 7.86 -3.39
N ILE A 162 -18.17 6.56 -3.28
CA ILE A 162 -17.19 5.50 -3.53
C ILE A 162 -17.63 4.66 -4.72
N TYR A 163 -16.75 4.53 -5.71
CA TYR A 163 -16.92 3.65 -6.87
C TYR A 163 -16.27 2.30 -6.60
N MET A 164 -17.00 1.23 -6.84
CA MET A 164 -16.52 -0.13 -6.63
C MET A 164 -17.06 -1.05 -7.71
N GLY A 165 -16.22 -1.90 -8.29
CA GLY A 165 -16.67 -2.88 -9.28
C GLY A 165 -17.65 -3.89 -8.65
N GLU A 166 -18.69 -4.31 -9.40
CA GLU A 166 -19.71 -5.25 -8.90
C GLU A 166 -19.10 -6.59 -8.45
N VAL A 167 -18.07 -7.06 -9.16
CA VAL A 167 -17.35 -8.30 -8.81
C VAL A 167 -16.66 -8.15 -7.45
N ASP A 168 -15.97 -7.04 -7.25
CA ASP A 168 -15.31 -6.74 -5.97
C ASP A 168 -16.33 -6.49 -4.85
N ALA A 169 -17.45 -5.82 -5.17
CA ALA A 169 -18.53 -5.55 -4.24
C ALA A 169 -19.13 -6.84 -3.64
N LYS A 170 -19.32 -7.85 -4.46
CA LYS A 170 -19.83 -9.17 -4.01
C LYS A 170 -18.84 -9.87 -3.08
N ARG A 171 -17.53 -9.75 -3.34
CA ARG A 171 -16.46 -10.33 -2.50
C ARG A 171 -16.29 -9.61 -1.18
N GLN A 172 -16.64 -8.31 -1.10
CA GLN A 172 -16.29 -7.40 -0.01
C GLN A 172 -17.53 -6.72 0.61
N ALA A 173 -18.63 -7.46 0.75
CA ALA A 173 -19.91 -6.95 1.26
C ALA A 173 -19.81 -6.30 2.65
N LEU A 174 -18.91 -6.80 3.53
CA LEU A 174 -18.65 -6.21 4.85
C LEU A 174 -18.11 -4.77 4.74
N ASN A 175 -17.19 -4.52 3.81
CA ASN A 175 -16.65 -3.18 3.61
C ASN A 175 -17.68 -2.22 3.00
N ILE A 176 -18.57 -2.71 2.13
CA ILE A 176 -19.71 -1.90 1.63
C ILE A 176 -20.62 -1.48 2.78
N ALA A 177 -20.98 -2.41 3.66
CA ALA A 177 -21.79 -2.09 4.84
C ALA A 177 -21.11 -1.04 5.73
N ARG A 178 -19.78 -1.14 5.93
CA ARG A 178 -19.00 -0.15 6.69
C ARG A 178 -19.01 1.22 6.02
N MET A 179 -18.79 1.30 4.71
CA MET A 179 -18.83 2.57 3.96
C MET A 179 -20.20 3.24 4.07
N ARG A 180 -21.29 2.48 3.89
CA ARG A 180 -22.67 2.98 4.02
C ARG A 180 -22.99 3.44 5.45
N LEU A 181 -22.53 2.71 6.47
CA LEU A 181 -22.68 3.13 7.89
C LEU A 181 -21.94 4.44 8.20
N LEU A 182 -20.83 4.71 7.52
CA LEU A 182 -20.08 5.97 7.61
C LEU A 182 -20.69 7.11 6.79
N GLY A 183 -21.82 6.87 6.14
CA GLY A 183 -22.55 7.87 5.35
C GLY A 183 -22.11 8.01 3.90
N ALA A 184 -21.23 7.16 3.40
CA ALA A 184 -20.81 7.21 2.00
C ALA A 184 -21.88 6.61 1.07
N GLU A 185 -22.07 7.25 -0.10
CA GLU A 185 -22.78 6.66 -1.23
C GLU A 185 -21.83 5.68 -1.95
N VAL A 186 -22.24 4.42 -2.09
CA VAL A 186 -21.45 3.40 -2.80
C VAL A 186 -22.10 3.10 -4.14
N ILE A 187 -21.37 3.39 -5.22
CA ILE A 187 -21.76 3.18 -6.62
C ILE A 187 -21.12 1.88 -7.11
N GLU A 188 -21.95 0.90 -7.41
CA GLU A 188 -21.52 -0.38 -7.98
C GLU A 188 -21.36 -0.22 -9.51
N VAL A 189 -20.13 -0.46 -10.00
CA VAL A 189 -19.79 -0.34 -11.42
C VAL A 189 -19.93 -1.70 -12.09
N THR A 190 -20.83 -1.78 -13.08
CA THR A 190 -21.22 -3.04 -13.75
C THR A 190 -20.64 -3.18 -15.16
N ILE A 191 -19.88 -2.20 -15.64
CA ILE A 191 -19.30 -2.16 -17.00
C ILE A 191 -17.88 -2.74 -17.00
N GLY A 192 -17.41 -3.16 -18.17
CA GLY A 192 -16.09 -3.75 -18.34
C GLY A 192 -15.94 -5.08 -17.60
N SER A 193 -14.81 -5.28 -16.94
CA SER A 193 -14.57 -6.42 -16.04
C SER A 193 -15.25 -6.25 -14.67
N ALA A 194 -15.88 -5.10 -14.42
CA ALA A 194 -16.52 -4.75 -13.16
C ALA A 194 -15.62 -4.92 -11.92
N THR A 195 -14.33 -4.57 -12.07
CA THR A 195 -13.28 -4.62 -11.04
C THR A 195 -12.73 -3.22 -10.75
N LEU A 196 -11.66 -3.14 -9.94
CA LEU A 196 -11.00 -1.89 -9.55
C LEU A 196 -10.66 -0.99 -10.76
N LYS A 197 -10.18 -1.55 -11.88
CA LYS A 197 -9.87 -0.79 -13.10
C LYS A 197 -11.07 0.03 -13.58
N ASP A 198 -12.25 -0.59 -13.62
CA ASP A 198 -13.46 0.07 -14.12
C ASP A 198 -14.03 1.05 -13.09
N ALA A 199 -13.86 0.77 -11.79
CA ALA A 199 -14.18 1.71 -10.72
C ALA A 199 -13.37 3.01 -10.86
N ILE A 200 -12.06 2.93 -11.13
CA ILE A 200 -11.20 4.10 -11.39
C ILE A 200 -11.69 4.85 -12.63
N ASN A 201 -11.96 4.15 -13.73
CA ASN A 201 -12.44 4.77 -14.97
C ASN A 201 -13.76 5.53 -14.77
N GLU A 202 -14.69 4.96 -13.98
CA GLU A 202 -15.97 5.61 -13.70
C GLU A 202 -15.83 6.81 -12.77
N ALA A 203 -14.98 6.71 -11.74
CA ALA A 203 -14.64 7.82 -10.86
C ALA A 203 -14.01 9.00 -11.65
N MET A 204 -13.06 8.69 -12.53
CA MET A 204 -12.45 9.71 -13.41
C MET A 204 -13.47 10.34 -14.35
N ARG A 205 -14.39 9.56 -14.93
CA ARG A 205 -15.46 10.04 -15.81
C ARG A 205 -16.42 10.98 -15.07
N TYR A 206 -16.78 10.64 -13.84
CA TYR A 206 -17.57 11.52 -12.99
C TYR A 206 -16.81 12.81 -12.67
N TRP A 207 -15.53 12.70 -12.32
CA TRP A 207 -14.70 13.84 -11.94
C TRP A 207 -14.57 14.89 -13.04
N VAL A 208 -14.46 14.49 -14.31
CA VAL A 208 -14.39 15.41 -15.45
C VAL A 208 -15.55 16.43 -15.45
N SER A 209 -16.75 16.03 -15.03
CA SER A 209 -17.94 16.89 -15.02
C SER A 209 -18.22 17.56 -13.67
N HIS A 210 -17.46 17.24 -12.60
CA HIS A 210 -17.71 17.72 -11.23
C HIS A 210 -16.44 18.25 -10.55
N ALA A 211 -15.40 18.58 -11.31
CA ALA A 211 -14.09 18.96 -10.78
C ALA A 211 -14.10 20.26 -9.96
N GLU A 212 -15.11 21.13 -10.17
CA GLU A 212 -15.22 22.41 -9.48
C GLU A 212 -15.43 22.24 -7.97
N ASP A 213 -16.34 21.35 -7.55
CA ASP A 213 -16.73 21.12 -6.15
C ASP A 213 -16.29 19.78 -5.58
N THR A 214 -15.65 18.95 -6.39
CA THR A 214 -15.32 17.56 -6.07
C THR A 214 -13.83 17.31 -6.09
N TYR A 215 -13.32 16.72 -5.01
CA TYR A 215 -11.95 16.23 -4.89
C TYR A 215 -11.88 14.73 -5.16
N TYR A 216 -10.98 14.30 -6.04
CA TYR A 216 -10.71 12.87 -6.22
C TYR A 216 -9.61 12.42 -5.26
N CYS A 217 -9.99 11.64 -4.24
CA CYS A 217 -9.07 11.05 -3.27
C CYS A 217 -8.45 9.76 -3.84
N PHE A 218 -7.26 9.88 -4.43
CA PHE A 218 -6.58 8.76 -5.08
C PHE A 218 -6.08 7.73 -4.05
N GLY A 219 -6.39 6.45 -4.27
CA GLY A 219 -6.12 5.37 -3.32
C GLY A 219 -4.74 4.76 -3.39
N THR A 220 -3.95 5.08 -4.42
CA THR A 220 -2.64 4.46 -4.65
C THR A 220 -1.62 5.45 -5.22
N ALA A 221 -0.33 5.09 -5.23
CA ALA A 221 0.75 5.91 -5.76
C ALA A 221 0.86 5.82 -7.29
N ALA A 222 -0.30 5.89 -7.97
CA ALA A 222 -0.46 5.87 -9.43
C ALA A 222 -1.34 7.05 -9.86
N GLY A 223 -1.69 7.11 -11.14
CA GLY A 223 -2.49 8.19 -11.67
C GLY A 223 -1.66 9.41 -12.09
N PRO A 224 -2.32 10.51 -12.51
CA PRO A 224 -1.62 11.68 -13.01
C PRO A 224 -0.89 12.42 -11.87
N HIS A 225 0.23 13.07 -12.19
CA HIS A 225 0.85 13.99 -11.24
C HIS A 225 -0.17 15.09 -10.82
N PRO A 226 -0.30 15.43 -9.50
CA PRO A 226 0.65 15.19 -8.42
C PRO A 226 0.37 13.94 -7.58
N PHE A 227 -0.63 13.11 -7.90
CA PHE A 227 -1.05 12.01 -7.03
C PHE A 227 0.05 11.01 -6.69
N PRO A 228 0.91 10.52 -7.61
CA PRO A 228 1.95 9.55 -7.25
C PRO A 228 2.87 10.06 -6.14
N SER A 229 3.42 11.26 -6.28
CA SER A 229 4.31 11.86 -5.30
C SER A 229 3.58 12.25 -4.01
N MET A 230 2.36 12.80 -4.09
CA MET A 230 1.57 13.16 -2.91
C MET A 230 1.20 11.93 -2.08
N VAL A 231 0.76 10.84 -2.72
CA VAL A 231 0.44 9.58 -2.03
C VAL A 231 1.69 8.98 -1.40
N ARG A 232 2.83 8.96 -2.12
CA ARG A 232 4.12 8.56 -1.55
C ARG A 232 4.45 9.38 -0.31
N ASP A 233 4.36 10.69 -0.40
CA ASP A 233 4.70 11.62 0.68
C ASP A 233 3.87 11.35 1.95
N LEU A 234 2.58 11.11 1.79
CA LEU A 234 1.67 10.78 2.90
C LEU A 234 1.87 9.36 3.44
N GLN A 235 2.31 8.41 2.60
CA GLN A 235 2.56 7.02 3.02
C GLN A 235 3.97 6.80 3.57
N ARG A 236 4.94 7.66 3.29
CA ARG A 236 6.33 7.43 3.72
C ARG A 236 6.53 7.46 5.24
N ILE A 237 5.53 7.90 6.01
CA ILE A 237 5.47 7.74 7.47
C ILE A 237 5.71 6.29 7.89
N ILE A 238 5.26 5.31 7.08
CA ILE A 238 5.50 3.87 7.29
C ILE A 238 6.99 3.58 7.41
N GLY A 239 7.76 4.01 6.40
CA GLY A 239 9.20 3.75 6.33
C GLY A 239 10.01 4.61 7.27
N VAL A 240 9.62 5.87 7.50
CA VAL A 240 10.30 6.76 8.45
C VAL A 240 10.21 6.20 9.87
N GLU A 241 9.02 5.76 10.29
CA GLU A 241 8.85 5.08 11.59
C GLU A 241 9.62 3.75 11.63
N ALA A 242 9.48 2.91 10.59
CA ALA A 242 10.13 1.60 10.54
C ALA A 242 11.66 1.71 10.64
N ARG A 243 12.24 2.73 9.96
CA ARG A 243 13.68 3.02 10.01
C ARG A 243 14.13 3.40 11.42
N ALA A 244 13.40 4.29 12.09
CA ALA A 244 13.72 4.71 13.45
C ALA A 244 13.57 3.54 14.44
N GLN A 245 12.51 2.77 14.30
CA GLN A 245 12.21 1.61 15.15
C GLN A 245 13.27 0.52 15.00
N ILE A 246 13.63 0.12 13.78
CA ILE A 246 14.62 -0.95 13.59
C ILE A 246 16.01 -0.55 14.08
N LEU A 247 16.40 0.71 13.89
CA LEU A 247 17.66 1.25 14.44
C LEU A 247 17.67 1.22 15.96
N SER A 248 16.54 1.52 16.61
CA SER A 248 16.39 1.45 18.07
C SER A 248 16.49 0.01 18.58
N GLU A 249 15.90 -0.96 17.88
CA GLU A 249 15.83 -2.36 18.31
C GLU A 249 17.11 -3.13 18.02
N THR A 250 17.73 -2.90 16.86
CA THR A 250 18.86 -3.72 16.38
C THR A 250 20.21 -2.97 16.34
N GLY A 251 20.19 -1.64 16.46
CA GLY A 251 21.36 -0.78 16.29
C GLY A 251 21.83 -0.63 14.84
N ARG A 252 21.12 -1.21 13.84
CA ARG A 252 21.49 -1.19 12.42
C ARG A 252 20.28 -1.16 11.49
N LEU A 253 20.51 -0.83 10.23
CA LEU A 253 19.50 -0.94 9.20
C LEU A 253 19.19 -2.40 8.86
N PRO A 254 18.00 -2.69 8.31
CA PRO A 254 17.67 -4.04 7.85
C PRO A 254 18.49 -4.41 6.62
N ASP A 255 18.59 -5.71 6.34
CA ASP A 255 19.19 -6.20 5.11
C ASP A 255 18.22 -6.13 3.93
N ALA A 256 16.90 -6.20 4.22
CA ALA A 256 15.87 -6.02 3.21
C ALA A 256 14.60 -5.38 3.79
N VAL A 257 13.89 -4.62 2.95
CA VAL A 257 12.53 -4.15 3.17
C VAL A 257 11.61 -4.75 2.12
N LEU A 258 10.49 -5.38 2.57
CA LEU A 258 9.60 -6.16 1.73
C LEU A 258 8.16 -5.66 1.84
N ALA A 259 7.49 -5.48 0.70
CA ALA A 259 6.09 -5.10 0.66
C ALA A 259 5.38 -5.67 -0.58
N CYS A 260 4.06 -5.83 -0.50
CA CYS A 260 3.26 -6.19 -1.68
C CYS A 260 3.05 -4.98 -2.58
N VAL A 261 2.93 -5.23 -3.89
CA VAL A 261 2.79 -4.19 -4.92
C VAL A 261 1.61 -4.51 -5.83
N GLY A 262 0.55 -3.70 -5.72
CA GLY A 262 -0.45 -3.49 -6.75
C GLY A 262 -0.17 -2.13 -7.38
N GLY A 263 -1.00 -1.09 -7.11
CA GLY A 263 -0.61 0.29 -7.44
C GLY A 263 0.58 0.82 -6.62
N GLY A 264 0.96 0.16 -5.51
CA GLY A 264 2.24 0.32 -4.83
C GLY A 264 2.30 1.32 -3.68
N SER A 265 1.18 1.86 -3.19
CA SER A 265 1.22 2.91 -2.15
C SER A 265 1.84 2.48 -0.82
N ASN A 266 1.54 1.25 -0.34
CA ASN A 266 2.14 0.73 0.88
C ASN A 266 3.65 0.47 0.71
N ALA A 267 4.02 -0.02 -0.46
CA ALA A 267 5.39 -0.36 -0.80
C ALA A 267 6.27 0.89 -0.90
N ILE A 268 5.86 1.89 -1.68
CA ILE A 268 6.65 3.13 -1.80
C ILE A 268 6.71 3.87 -0.46
N GLY A 269 5.65 3.79 0.37
CA GLY A 269 5.66 4.34 1.71
C GLY A 269 6.72 3.71 2.62
N LEU A 270 6.92 2.38 2.54
CA LEU A 270 8.00 1.70 3.23
C LEU A 270 9.36 1.95 2.56
N PHE A 271 9.44 1.86 1.24
CA PHE A 271 10.70 1.84 0.48
C PHE A 271 11.40 3.20 0.44
N HIS A 272 10.65 4.28 0.29
CA HIS A 272 11.20 5.61 0.03
C HIS A 272 12.29 6.04 1.01
N PRO A 273 12.16 5.90 2.34
CA PRO A 273 13.22 6.29 3.27
C PRO A 273 14.47 5.40 3.27
N PHE A 274 14.47 4.31 2.46
CA PHE A 274 15.61 3.40 2.31
C PHE A 274 16.25 3.45 0.91
N ILE A 275 15.74 4.31 0.01
CA ILE A 275 16.20 4.35 -1.39
C ILE A 275 17.70 4.64 -1.47
N ASP A 276 18.21 5.57 -0.66
CA ASP A 276 19.61 5.97 -0.66
C ASP A 276 20.53 5.05 0.17
N ASP A 277 19.97 4.04 0.85
CA ASP A 277 20.72 3.05 1.60
C ASP A 277 21.09 1.87 0.70
N GLU A 278 22.19 1.93 -0.05
CA GLU A 278 22.64 0.89 -1.00
C GLU A 278 22.76 -0.50 -0.36
N GLY A 279 23.05 -0.57 0.95
CA GLY A 279 23.16 -1.82 1.71
C GLY A 279 21.80 -2.46 2.08
N VAL A 280 20.67 -1.80 1.80
CA VAL A 280 19.32 -2.30 2.06
C VAL A 280 18.68 -2.76 0.75
N ALA A 281 18.38 -4.04 0.63
CA ALA A 281 17.62 -4.55 -0.51
C ALA A 281 16.16 -4.08 -0.43
N ILE A 282 15.60 -3.60 -1.55
CA ILE A 282 14.21 -3.20 -1.68
C ILE A 282 13.50 -4.23 -2.56
N ILE A 283 12.51 -4.94 -2.01
CA ILE A 283 11.89 -6.06 -2.71
C ILE A 283 10.37 -5.93 -2.67
N GLY A 284 9.76 -5.79 -3.84
CA GLY A 284 8.32 -5.72 -4.06
C GLY A 284 7.73 -7.05 -4.51
N GLY A 285 6.60 -7.46 -3.92
CA GLY A 285 5.85 -8.65 -4.35
C GLY A 285 4.66 -8.26 -5.22
N GLU A 286 4.72 -8.60 -6.51
CA GLU A 286 3.58 -8.48 -7.41
C GLU A 286 2.69 -9.73 -7.33
N ALA A 287 1.40 -9.60 -7.68
CA ALA A 287 0.51 -10.76 -7.71
C ALA A 287 0.81 -11.65 -8.91
N GLY A 288 1.46 -12.78 -8.66
CA GLY A 288 1.75 -13.81 -9.66
C GLY A 288 0.56 -14.68 -10.04
N GLY A 289 -0.58 -14.56 -9.32
CA GLY A 289 -1.80 -15.28 -9.60
C GLY A 289 -1.61 -16.81 -9.70
N ASP A 290 -2.08 -17.39 -10.80
CA ASP A 290 -1.88 -18.82 -11.10
C ASP A 290 -0.47 -19.13 -11.67
N GLY A 291 0.46 -18.16 -11.61
CA GLY A 291 1.78 -18.18 -12.27
C GLY A 291 1.78 -17.30 -13.52
N VAL A 292 2.86 -16.56 -13.73
CA VAL A 292 2.95 -15.60 -14.87
C VAL A 292 2.80 -16.27 -16.23
N GLU A 293 3.26 -17.51 -16.36
CA GLU A 293 3.16 -18.30 -17.60
C GLU A 293 1.70 -18.66 -17.96
N SER A 294 0.79 -18.63 -16.98
CA SER A 294 -0.65 -18.92 -17.18
C SER A 294 -1.38 -17.78 -17.89
N GLY A 295 -0.78 -16.58 -17.91
CA GLY A 295 -1.43 -15.33 -18.31
C GLY A 295 -2.48 -14.83 -17.31
N ARG A 296 -2.66 -15.48 -16.17
CA ARG A 296 -3.60 -15.12 -15.09
C ARG A 296 -2.81 -14.59 -13.89
N HIS A 297 -2.42 -13.34 -13.94
CA HIS A 297 -1.61 -12.65 -12.94
C HIS A 297 -1.84 -11.12 -12.99
N ALA A 298 -1.26 -10.38 -12.07
CA ALA A 298 -1.21 -8.92 -12.03
C ALA A 298 0.23 -8.47 -11.67
N ALA A 299 1.18 -8.79 -12.55
CA ALA A 299 2.61 -8.51 -12.37
C ALA A 299 3.15 -7.61 -13.50
N PRO A 300 2.72 -6.32 -13.57
CA PRO A 300 3.05 -5.44 -14.68
C PRO A 300 4.54 -5.09 -14.78
N ILE A 301 5.29 -5.02 -13.67
CA ILE A 301 6.75 -4.76 -13.73
C ILE A 301 7.49 -5.98 -14.24
N THR A 302 7.12 -7.18 -13.79
CA THR A 302 7.83 -8.42 -14.15
C THR A 302 7.62 -8.80 -15.62
N VAL A 303 6.39 -8.68 -16.14
CA VAL A 303 6.03 -9.22 -17.48
C VAL A 303 5.19 -8.28 -18.33
N GLY A 304 4.88 -7.09 -17.86
CA GLY A 304 4.11 -6.08 -18.58
C GLY A 304 4.93 -5.31 -19.61
N LYS A 305 4.34 -4.26 -20.14
CA LYS A 305 4.95 -3.31 -21.06
C LYS A 305 4.78 -1.90 -20.51
N GLU A 306 5.58 -0.98 -21.01
CA GLU A 306 5.45 0.44 -20.71
C GLU A 306 4.33 1.08 -21.54
N GLY A 307 3.56 1.95 -20.91
CA GLY A 307 2.51 2.69 -21.60
C GLY A 307 1.76 3.66 -20.69
N VAL A 308 0.81 4.39 -21.29
CA VAL A 308 -0.03 5.33 -20.57
C VAL A 308 -1.27 4.61 -20.05
N PHE A 309 -1.47 4.68 -18.75
CA PHE A 309 -2.66 4.12 -18.11
C PHE A 309 -3.15 5.02 -16.97
N GLN A 310 -4.44 5.34 -16.97
CA GLN A 310 -5.11 6.14 -15.93
C GLN A 310 -4.36 7.41 -15.51
N GLY A 311 -3.74 8.08 -16.47
CA GLY A 311 -3.17 9.41 -16.30
C GLY A 311 -1.66 9.49 -16.09
N SER A 312 -0.93 8.38 -16.10
CA SER A 312 0.54 8.36 -16.03
C SER A 312 1.16 7.33 -16.98
N PHE A 313 2.43 7.50 -17.32
CA PHE A 313 3.24 6.51 -18.04
C PHE A 313 3.95 5.61 -17.02
N ALA A 314 3.73 4.30 -17.12
CA ALA A 314 4.28 3.31 -16.19
C ALA A 314 4.24 1.90 -16.82
N ALA A 315 4.75 0.90 -16.12
CA ALA A 315 4.55 -0.49 -16.50
C ALA A 315 3.09 -0.90 -16.33
N LEU A 316 2.55 -1.63 -17.32
CA LEU A 316 1.17 -2.10 -17.32
C LEU A 316 1.00 -3.39 -18.11
N MET A 317 -0.09 -4.10 -17.81
CA MET A 317 -0.51 -5.29 -18.54
C MET A 317 -1.25 -4.87 -19.82
N GLN A 318 -0.60 -4.98 -20.98
CA GLN A 318 -1.20 -4.68 -22.28
C GLN A 318 -0.72 -5.65 -23.36
N ASP A 319 -1.55 -5.87 -24.36
CA ASP A 319 -1.24 -6.67 -25.54
C ASP A 319 -0.41 -5.88 -26.57
N ASP A 320 -0.18 -6.49 -27.73
CA ASP A 320 0.60 -5.86 -28.81
C ASP A 320 -0.15 -4.72 -29.52
N ASP A 321 -1.48 -4.69 -29.39
CA ASP A 321 -2.35 -3.62 -29.91
C ASP A 321 -2.57 -2.48 -28.89
N GLY A 322 -1.92 -2.58 -27.71
CA GLY A 322 -2.03 -1.59 -26.62
C GLY A 322 -3.32 -1.70 -25.81
N GLN A 323 -4.08 -2.79 -25.94
CA GLN A 323 -5.26 -3.03 -25.12
C GLN A 323 -4.86 -3.56 -23.75
N ILE A 324 -5.56 -3.11 -22.71
CA ILE A 324 -5.32 -3.57 -21.34
C ILE A 324 -5.73 -5.03 -21.21
N ILE A 325 -4.78 -5.87 -20.80
CA ILE A 325 -5.03 -7.28 -20.47
C ILE A 325 -5.70 -7.32 -19.10
N GLU A 326 -6.72 -8.17 -18.96
CA GLU A 326 -7.41 -8.40 -17.70
C GLU A 326 -6.44 -9.03 -16.69
N SER A 327 -6.31 -8.39 -15.54
CA SER A 327 -5.48 -8.88 -14.45
C SER A 327 -6.20 -9.96 -13.63
N HIS A 328 -5.45 -10.75 -12.86
CA HIS A 328 -5.97 -11.75 -11.95
C HIS A 328 -5.13 -11.82 -10.67
N SER A 329 -5.80 -11.84 -9.52
CA SER A 329 -5.23 -12.14 -8.22
C SER A 329 -6.31 -12.66 -7.29
N ILE A 330 -5.96 -13.59 -6.39
CA ILE A 330 -6.80 -13.95 -5.24
C ILE A 330 -7.08 -12.76 -4.34
N SER A 331 -6.18 -11.77 -4.35
CA SER A 331 -6.29 -10.51 -3.60
C SER A 331 -6.93 -9.42 -4.46
N ALA A 332 -8.13 -8.98 -4.10
CA ALA A 332 -8.82 -7.89 -4.81
C ALA A 332 -8.03 -6.56 -4.80
N GLY A 333 -7.20 -6.31 -3.79
CA GLY A 333 -6.40 -5.09 -3.71
C GLY A 333 -5.14 -5.10 -4.58
N LEU A 334 -4.74 -6.26 -5.11
CA LEU A 334 -3.62 -6.42 -6.05
C LEU A 334 -4.10 -6.78 -7.46
N ASP A 335 -5.40 -7.00 -7.66
CA ASP A 335 -6.01 -7.26 -8.97
C ASP A 335 -6.11 -5.95 -9.77
N TYR A 336 -4.97 -5.50 -10.28
CA TYR A 336 -4.81 -4.23 -10.97
C TYR A 336 -3.75 -4.34 -12.05
N PRO A 337 -4.04 -3.96 -13.30
CA PRO A 337 -3.15 -4.20 -14.43
C PRO A 337 -2.00 -3.19 -14.58
N GLY A 338 -1.88 -2.23 -13.67
CA GLY A 338 -0.85 -1.19 -13.70
C GLY A 338 -0.09 -1.08 -12.38
N VAL A 339 0.88 -0.17 -12.34
CA VAL A 339 1.69 0.13 -11.14
C VAL A 339 2.02 1.62 -11.09
N GLY A 340 2.43 2.11 -9.92
CA GLY A 340 2.91 3.48 -9.77
C GLY A 340 4.19 3.75 -10.59
N PRO A 341 4.32 4.94 -11.18
CA PRO A 341 5.46 5.28 -12.06
C PRO A 341 6.80 5.25 -11.32
N GLU A 342 6.85 5.60 -10.03
CA GLU A 342 8.07 5.54 -9.24
C GLU A 342 8.56 4.10 -9.07
N HIS A 343 7.67 3.11 -8.95
CA HIS A 343 8.04 1.70 -8.93
C HIS A 343 8.65 1.24 -10.25
N SER A 344 8.06 1.66 -11.39
CA SER A 344 8.61 1.38 -12.72
C SER A 344 10.03 1.93 -12.87
N PHE A 345 10.25 3.16 -12.40
CA PHE A 345 11.56 3.80 -12.41
C PHE A 345 12.57 3.08 -11.50
N LEU A 346 12.18 2.71 -10.29
CA LEU A 346 13.06 1.98 -9.36
C LEU A 346 13.46 0.60 -9.90
N ALA A 347 12.56 -0.06 -10.62
CA ALA A 347 12.85 -1.31 -11.32
C ALA A 347 13.84 -1.08 -12.46
N ASP A 348 13.59 -0.10 -13.33
CA ASP A 348 14.45 0.25 -14.47
C ASP A 348 15.88 0.61 -14.01
N LYS A 349 16.01 1.33 -12.90
CA LYS A 349 17.32 1.66 -12.30
C LYS A 349 17.97 0.50 -11.55
N GLY A 350 17.31 -0.64 -11.42
CA GLY A 350 17.81 -1.77 -10.64
C GLY A 350 17.94 -1.46 -9.14
N ARG A 351 17.26 -0.40 -8.64
CA ARG A 351 17.30 -0.07 -7.22
C ARG A 351 16.35 -0.92 -6.39
N ALA A 352 15.23 -1.31 -6.96
CA ALA A 352 14.28 -2.22 -6.36
C ALA A 352 14.06 -3.45 -7.25
N GLU A 353 13.93 -4.60 -6.62
CA GLU A 353 13.60 -5.87 -7.25
C GLU A 353 12.10 -6.13 -7.11
N TYR A 354 11.46 -6.60 -8.17
CA TYR A 354 10.05 -6.98 -8.12
C TYR A 354 9.91 -8.44 -8.53
N LEU A 355 9.19 -9.20 -7.70
CA LEU A 355 9.06 -10.65 -7.85
C LEU A 355 7.58 -11.03 -7.88
N PRO A 356 7.15 -11.83 -8.85
CA PRO A 356 5.79 -12.36 -8.85
C PRO A 356 5.65 -13.42 -7.75
N VAL A 357 4.59 -13.31 -6.96
CA VAL A 357 4.23 -14.24 -5.90
C VAL A 357 2.90 -14.88 -6.26
N THR A 358 2.88 -16.20 -6.38
CA THR A 358 1.66 -16.94 -6.75
C THR A 358 0.62 -16.95 -5.63
N ASP A 359 -0.65 -17.18 -5.99
CA ASP A 359 -1.75 -17.33 -5.04
C ASP A 359 -1.47 -18.47 -4.03
N ALA A 360 -0.85 -19.57 -4.49
CA ALA A 360 -0.47 -20.68 -3.63
C ALA A 360 0.60 -20.30 -2.60
N GLU A 361 1.68 -19.64 -3.01
CA GLU A 361 2.73 -19.14 -2.10
C GLU A 361 2.15 -18.13 -1.11
N THR A 362 1.27 -17.26 -1.58
CA THR A 362 0.59 -16.25 -0.77
C THR A 362 -0.26 -16.89 0.33
N MET A 363 -1.08 -17.89 -0.02
CA MET A 363 -1.94 -18.54 0.96
C MET A 363 -1.16 -19.42 1.93
N ASP A 364 -0.08 -20.06 1.50
CA ASP A 364 0.82 -20.79 2.41
C ASP A 364 1.49 -19.84 3.42
N ALA A 365 1.95 -18.67 2.98
CA ALA A 365 2.53 -17.65 3.86
C ALA A 365 1.48 -17.03 4.80
N PHE A 366 0.25 -16.79 4.30
CA PHE A 366 -0.89 -16.37 5.11
C PHE A 366 -1.11 -17.35 6.28
N ARG A 367 -1.19 -18.66 5.97
CA ARG A 367 -1.36 -19.71 6.99
C ARG A 367 -0.17 -19.80 7.94
N LEU A 368 1.06 -19.66 7.41
CA LEU A 368 2.28 -19.70 8.23
C LEU A 368 2.27 -18.57 9.26
N LEU A 369 2.09 -17.31 8.85
CA LEU A 369 2.05 -16.16 9.75
C LEU A 369 0.92 -16.28 10.77
N THR A 370 -0.26 -16.70 10.33
CA THR A 370 -1.41 -16.89 11.23
C THR A 370 -1.12 -17.91 12.33
N ARG A 371 -0.45 -19.01 11.99
CA ARG A 371 -0.18 -20.10 12.96
C ARG A 371 1.03 -19.84 13.84
N THR A 372 2.03 -19.11 13.35
CA THR A 372 3.25 -18.83 14.13
C THR A 372 3.05 -17.63 15.05
N GLU A 373 2.45 -16.54 14.56
CA GLU A 373 2.38 -15.28 15.30
C GLU A 373 0.96 -14.87 15.71
N GLY A 374 -0.08 -15.60 15.28
CA GLY A 374 -1.46 -15.24 15.58
C GLY A 374 -1.92 -13.98 14.82
N ILE A 375 -1.24 -13.62 13.74
CA ILE A 375 -1.57 -12.48 12.89
C ILE A 375 -2.27 -12.99 11.64
N ILE A 376 -3.54 -12.60 11.44
CA ILE A 376 -4.28 -12.85 10.21
C ILE A 376 -4.07 -11.64 9.29
N PRO A 377 -3.15 -11.70 8.32
CA PRO A 377 -2.88 -10.58 7.44
C PRO A 377 -3.96 -10.47 6.36
N ALA A 378 -4.12 -9.29 5.75
CA ALA A 378 -4.82 -9.22 4.47
C ALA A 378 -4.08 -10.08 3.43
N ILE A 379 -4.80 -10.67 2.46
CA ILE A 379 -4.18 -11.49 1.39
C ILE A 379 -3.16 -10.65 0.60
N GLU A 380 -3.40 -9.35 0.44
CA GLU A 380 -2.42 -8.42 -0.09
C GLU A 380 -1.08 -8.50 0.66
N SER A 381 -1.14 -8.37 1.99
CA SER A 381 0.05 -8.39 2.86
C SER A 381 0.74 -9.75 2.86
N ALA A 382 -0.02 -10.84 2.68
CA ALA A 382 0.52 -12.19 2.63
C ALA A 382 1.49 -12.39 1.45
N HIS A 383 1.38 -11.63 0.35
CA HIS A 383 2.39 -11.61 -0.71
C HIS A 383 3.75 -11.13 -0.21
N ALA A 384 3.78 -10.08 0.64
CA ALA A 384 5.03 -9.63 1.26
C ALA A 384 5.59 -10.66 2.26
N VAL A 385 4.73 -11.37 2.97
CA VAL A 385 5.12 -12.46 3.88
C VAL A 385 5.71 -13.63 3.09
N ALA A 386 5.14 -13.97 1.93
CA ALA A 386 5.68 -15.01 1.04
C ALA A 386 7.06 -14.63 0.49
N LEU A 387 7.28 -13.34 0.18
CA LEU A 387 8.64 -12.87 -0.15
C LEU A 387 9.63 -13.11 0.97
N ALA A 388 9.25 -12.85 2.24
CA ALA A 388 10.15 -13.10 3.36
C ALA A 388 10.54 -14.58 3.47
N VAL A 389 9.61 -15.50 3.18
CA VAL A 389 9.89 -16.95 3.12
C VAL A 389 10.84 -17.26 1.98
N ARG A 390 10.61 -16.72 0.77
CA ARG A 390 11.46 -16.95 -0.40
C ARG A 390 12.86 -16.38 -0.21
N VAL A 391 12.96 -15.11 0.17
CA VAL A 391 14.24 -14.41 0.36
C VAL A 391 15.03 -15.00 1.51
N GLY A 392 14.37 -15.41 2.61
CA GLY A 392 15.03 -16.12 3.72
C GLY A 392 15.67 -17.43 3.26
N ARG A 393 14.98 -18.19 2.41
CA ARG A 393 15.54 -19.43 1.81
C ARG A 393 16.72 -19.11 0.90
N GLU A 394 16.66 -18.07 0.08
CA GLU A 394 17.75 -17.65 -0.78
C GLU A 394 19.04 -17.32 -0.01
N TYR A 395 18.91 -16.66 1.16
CA TYR A 395 20.04 -16.45 2.08
C TYR A 395 20.55 -17.78 2.69
N ALA A 396 19.66 -18.66 3.10
CA ALA A 396 20.04 -19.95 3.70
C ALA A 396 20.75 -20.87 2.69
N GLU A 397 20.35 -20.82 1.43
CA GLU A 397 20.96 -21.59 0.31
C GLU A 397 22.20 -20.91 -0.29
N GLY A 398 22.51 -19.68 0.12
CA GLY A 398 23.67 -18.92 -0.34
C GLY A 398 23.51 -18.28 -1.73
N SER A 399 22.30 -18.25 -2.31
CA SER A 399 22.01 -17.52 -3.55
C SER A 399 21.91 -16.01 -3.34
N ARG A 400 21.62 -15.58 -2.09
CA ARG A 400 21.85 -14.21 -1.61
C ARG A 400 22.90 -14.25 -0.50
N THR A 401 23.70 -13.19 -0.40
CA THR A 401 24.76 -13.09 0.62
C THR A 401 24.64 -11.79 1.39
N LEU A 402 24.96 -11.85 2.68
CA LEU A 402 25.13 -10.66 3.50
C LEU A 402 26.43 -9.92 3.11
N PRO A 403 26.54 -8.63 3.43
CA PRO A 403 27.80 -7.89 3.28
C PRO A 403 28.98 -8.59 3.98
N ALA A 404 30.19 -8.41 3.45
CA ALA A 404 31.41 -8.99 4.00
C ALA A 404 31.57 -8.65 5.51
N GLY A 405 31.97 -9.64 6.28
CA GLY A 405 32.11 -9.53 7.75
C GLY A 405 30.85 -9.89 8.54
N ARG A 406 29.80 -10.33 7.85
CA ARG A 406 28.55 -10.77 8.48
C ARG A 406 28.18 -12.22 8.10
N GLU A 407 29.16 -12.99 7.67
CA GLU A 407 28.99 -14.38 7.28
C GLU A 407 28.48 -15.21 8.47
N GLY A 408 27.38 -15.92 8.27
CA GLY A 408 26.77 -16.75 9.31
C GLY A 408 25.79 -16.02 10.26
N GLU A 409 25.61 -14.72 10.11
CA GLU A 409 24.50 -14.02 10.76
C GLU A 409 23.17 -14.33 10.06
N ARG A 410 22.08 -14.11 10.79
CA ARG A 410 20.73 -14.10 10.19
C ARG A 410 20.48 -12.76 9.52
N PRO A 411 19.95 -12.72 8.30
CA PRO A 411 19.52 -11.47 7.68
C PRO A 411 18.34 -10.86 8.45
N VAL A 412 18.26 -9.53 8.51
CA VAL A 412 17.18 -8.78 9.15
C VAL A 412 16.26 -8.22 8.09
N PHE A 413 14.97 -8.54 8.16
CA PHE A 413 13.96 -8.06 7.26
C PHE A 413 12.93 -7.19 7.96
N ILE A 414 12.44 -6.16 7.25
CA ILE A 414 11.20 -5.48 7.59
C ILE A 414 10.16 -5.88 6.55
N VAL A 415 9.03 -6.43 7.01
CA VAL A 415 7.89 -6.82 6.16
C VAL A 415 6.69 -5.94 6.50
N ASN A 416 6.11 -5.27 5.50
CA ASN A 416 4.94 -4.44 5.71
C ASN A 416 3.66 -5.29 5.76
N ILE A 417 3.01 -5.37 6.91
CA ILE A 417 1.65 -5.89 7.04
C ILE A 417 0.68 -4.74 6.78
N SER A 418 0.44 -4.50 5.50
CA SER A 418 -0.26 -3.32 4.98
C SER A 418 -1.73 -3.23 5.37
N GLY A 419 -2.33 -4.37 5.74
CA GLY A 419 -3.72 -4.44 6.18
C GLY A 419 -4.03 -5.76 6.88
N ARG A 420 -5.14 -5.78 7.64
CA ARG A 420 -5.61 -6.97 8.36
C ARG A 420 -6.58 -7.81 7.54
N GLY A 421 -6.61 -9.10 7.82
CA GLY A 421 -7.31 -10.11 7.04
C GLY A 421 -8.76 -10.36 7.42
N ASP A 422 -9.39 -9.56 8.27
CA ASP A 422 -10.80 -9.77 8.66
C ASP A 422 -11.74 -9.86 7.44
N LYS A 423 -11.43 -9.08 6.41
CA LYS A 423 -12.17 -9.07 5.14
C LYS A 423 -11.97 -10.33 4.29
N ASP A 424 -10.91 -11.09 4.55
CA ASP A 424 -10.44 -12.20 3.72
C ASP A 424 -10.67 -13.56 4.38
N VAL A 425 -11.28 -13.58 5.57
CA VAL A 425 -11.51 -14.82 6.34
C VAL A 425 -12.34 -15.83 5.54
N ASP A 426 -13.38 -15.40 4.83
CA ASP A 426 -14.22 -16.30 4.02
C ASP A 426 -13.42 -16.89 2.85
N THR A 427 -12.57 -16.07 2.19
CA THR A 427 -11.68 -16.55 1.11
C THR A 427 -10.69 -17.57 1.64
N ALA A 428 -10.07 -17.29 2.80
CA ALA A 428 -9.14 -18.21 3.44
C ALA A 428 -9.84 -19.50 3.93
N ALA A 429 -11.04 -19.39 4.48
CA ALA A 429 -11.82 -20.55 4.92
C ALA A 429 -12.16 -21.47 3.75
N ASN A 430 -12.57 -20.92 2.60
CA ASN A 430 -12.79 -21.67 1.37
C ASN A 430 -11.50 -22.33 0.87
N TRP A 431 -10.39 -21.56 0.81
CA TRP A 431 -9.10 -22.08 0.33
C TRP A 431 -8.59 -23.26 1.16
N PHE A 432 -8.74 -23.20 2.48
CA PHE A 432 -8.24 -24.21 3.40
C PHE A 432 -9.28 -25.26 3.82
N ASN A 433 -10.49 -25.23 3.25
CA ASN A 433 -11.59 -26.13 3.58
C ASN A 433 -11.92 -26.14 5.10
N LEU A 434 -12.07 -24.93 5.69
CA LEU A 434 -12.32 -24.78 7.13
C LEU A 434 -13.82 -24.69 7.50
N HIS A 435 -14.73 -24.91 6.56
CA HIS A 435 -16.18 -24.88 6.82
C HIS A 435 -16.63 -26.13 7.62
N PRO A 436 -17.55 -25.98 8.58
CA PRO A 436 -17.99 -27.09 9.45
C PRO A 436 -18.59 -28.29 8.71
N ASP A 437 -19.20 -28.05 7.54
CA ASP A 437 -19.88 -29.08 6.74
C ASP A 437 -18.93 -29.95 5.89
N SER A 438 -17.62 -29.65 5.87
CA SER A 438 -16.65 -30.43 5.08
C SER A 438 -16.09 -31.66 5.82
N THR A 439 -16.46 -31.87 7.09
CA THR A 439 -15.92 -32.97 7.91
C THR A 439 -16.85 -34.19 8.01
N GLU A 440 -18.10 -34.11 7.52
CA GLU A 440 -19.07 -35.25 7.64
C GLU A 440 -19.06 -36.24 6.48
N ASN A 441 -18.28 -36.03 5.39
CA ASN A 441 -18.29 -36.91 4.22
C ASN A 441 -17.09 -37.86 4.09
N THR A 442 -16.31 -38.12 5.16
CA THR A 442 -15.20 -39.07 5.08
C THR A 442 -15.38 -40.36 5.89
N GLU A 443 -16.55 -40.63 6.49
CA GLU A 443 -16.80 -41.88 7.25
C GLU A 443 -17.91 -42.79 6.72
N GLU A 444 -18.32 -42.68 5.48
CA GLU A 444 -19.18 -43.71 4.86
C GLU A 444 -18.60 -44.24 3.55
N ASN A 445 -17.50 -44.99 3.61
CA ASN A 445 -17.13 -46.06 2.67
C ASN A 445 -15.99 -46.88 3.24
N ASN A 446 -16.32 -47.80 4.12
CA ASN A 446 -15.59 -49.04 4.37
C ASN A 446 -16.48 -50.25 4.06
#